data_ee988c81faffee224a48ccbbcca8c187
#
_entry.id   ee988c81faffee224a48ccbbcca8c187
#
_cell.length_a   1.000
_cell.length_b   1.000
_cell.length_c   1.000
_cell.angle_alpha   90.00
_cell.angle_beta   90.00
_cell.angle_gamma   90.00
#
_symmetry.space_group_name_H-M   'P 1'
#
loop_
_entity.id
_entity.type
_entity.pdbx_description
1 polymer ?
#
loop_
_entity_poly.entity_id
_entity_poly.type
_entity_poly.pdbx_seq_one_letter_code
_entity_poly.pdbx_strand_id
1 'polypeptide(L)'
;PGYRRDLGVEFETAYLETKDGIDAKAFATRTNVGVFSSKPGHINPTGEDLDVAVQGTGFFYVKAKDALGLSRRGDFNVNASGFLVNGANEIVLSDGLEPITIPPYKSISVSEDGTIVVEPLGAEPGTTQNVGIIGTTLASGEEIFKDKDGLLKTINGGLPEPDQQVLLMQKHLEGSNINAVE
;
A
#
# COMPACT_ATOMS: atom_id res chain seq x y z
N PRO A 1 12.97 -14.72 7.63
CA PRO A 1 13.05 -13.80 7.31
C PRO A 1 12.07 -12.94 7.09
N GLY A 2 12.08 -12.18 7.43
CA GLY A 2 11.27 -11.41 7.38
C GLY A 2 10.32 -11.55 6.45
N TYR A 3 10.44 -11.22 5.61
CA TYR A 3 9.70 -11.28 4.73
C TYR A 3 9.76 -12.47 4.49
N ARG A 4 9.44 -13.13 4.79
CA ARG A 4 9.60 -14.23 4.65
C ARG A 4 9.76 -14.56 3.54
N ARG A 5 10.20 -14.31 3.00
CA ARG A 5 10.52 -14.50 1.90
C ARG A 5 9.83 -15.41 1.32
N ASP A 6 9.37 -15.64 0.81
CA ASP A 6 8.81 -16.49 0.04
C ASP A 6 8.99 -17.74 0.36
N LEU A 7 9.25 -17.95 1.37
CA LEU A 7 9.55 -19.07 1.61
C LEU A 7 8.55 -19.94 1.31
N GLY A 8 7.58 -19.73 1.30
CA GLY A 8 6.71 -20.71 1.14
C GLY A 8 6.49 -21.08 -0.15
N VAL A 9 6.94 -20.47 -0.89
CA VAL A 9 6.78 -20.67 -2.12
C VAL A 9 6.82 -21.89 -2.59
N GLU A 10 7.60 -22.55 -2.35
CA GLU A 10 7.69 -23.65 -3.00
C GLU A 10 6.92 -24.63 -2.53
N PHE A 11 6.73 -24.79 -1.52
CA PHE A 11 6.25 -25.91 -1.15
C PHE A 11 4.89 -26.09 -1.36
N GLU A 12 4.26 -25.27 -1.31
CA GLU A 12 3.05 -25.46 -1.44
C GLU A 12 2.49 -25.83 -2.57
N THR A 13 3.09 -25.90 -3.44
CA THR A 13 2.60 -26.14 -4.65
C THR A 13 1.82 -27.28 -4.52
N ALA A 14 2.20 -28.09 -3.78
CA ALA A 14 1.55 -29.20 -3.75
C ALA A 14 0.30 -29.15 -3.11
N TYR A 15 0.23 -28.60 -2.10
CA TYR A 15 -0.84 -28.82 -1.41
C TYR A 15 -2.05 -28.36 -1.98
N LEU A 16 -1.99 -27.56 -2.74
CA LEU A 16 -3.10 -27.14 -3.26
C LEU A 16 -3.67 -27.86 -4.26
N GLU A 17 -3.05 -28.64 -4.77
CA GLU A 17 -3.49 -29.20 -5.85
C GLU A 17 -4.52 -30.03 -5.65
N THR A 18 -4.88 -30.22 -4.74
CA THR A 18 -5.78 -31.05 -4.57
C THR A 18 -7.01 -30.88 -5.20
N LYS A 19 -7.41 -29.98 -5.52
CA LYS A 19 -8.54 -29.82 -6.05
C LYS A 19 -8.66 -30.42 -7.27
N ASP A 20 -8.45 -30.05 -8.26
CA ASP A 20 -8.58 -30.69 -9.47
C ASP A 20 -7.52 -30.11 -10.26
N GLY A 21 -7.29 -30.49 -11.36
CA GLY A 21 -6.20 -30.11 -12.16
C GLY A 21 -6.12 -28.65 -12.37
N ILE A 22 -7.17 -28.05 -12.58
CA ILE A 22 -7.11 -26.67 -12.87
C ILE A 22 -6.78 -25.95 -11.66
N ASP A 23 -7.40 -26.28 -10.57
CA ASP A 23 -7.07 -25.57 -9.41
C ASP A 23 -5.65 -25.83 -9.02
N ALA A 24 -5.19 -26.99 -9.22
CA ALA A 24 -3.85 -27.29 -8.83
C ALA A 24 -2.93 -26.41 -9.57
N LYS A 25 -3.16 -26.19 -10.86
CA LYS A 25 -2.32 -25.44 -11.57
C LYS A 25 -2.39 -24.02 -11.14
N ALA A 26 -3.53 -23.50 -10.95
CA ALA A 26 -3.63 -22.12 -10.58
C ALA A 26 -2.98 -21.96 -9.26
N PHE A 27 -3.10 -22.91 -8.38
CA PHE A 27 -2.51 -22.83 -7.16
C PHE A 27 -1.04 -22.85 -7.23
N ALA A 28 -0.48 -23.68 -8.00
CA ALA A 28 0.96 -23.71 -8.12
C ALA A 28 1.46 -22.36 -8.57
N THR A 29 0.78 -21.72 -9.46
CA THR A 29 1.22 -20.44 -9.92
C THR A 29 1.18 -19.47 -8.78
N ARG A 30 0.16 -19.56 -7.97
CA ARG A 30 0.09 -18.65 -6.91
C ARG A 30 1.13 -18.91 -5.87
N THR A 31 1.39 -20.15 -5.57
CA THR A 31 2.38 -20.41 -4.56
C THR A 31 3.75 -19.98 -4.97
N ASN A 32 4.00 -19.85 -6.26
CA ASN A 32 5.30 -19.42 -6.66
C ASN A 32 5.55 -17.97 -6.36
N VAL A 33 4.57 -17.24 -5.92
CA VAL A 33 4.77 -15.86 -5.63
C VAL A 33 5.09 -15.67 -4.17
N GLY A 34 4.78 -16.61 -3.35
CA GLY A 34 5.06 -16.50 -1.94
C GLY A 34 4.01 -15.73 -1.18
N VAL A 35 3.93 -15.94 0.08
CA VAL A 35 2.96 -15.30 0.91
C VAL A 35 3.60 -14.06 1.51
N PHE A 36 2.90 -12.95 1.49
CA PHE A 36 3.44 -11.71 2.01
C PHE A 36 3.45 -11.74 3.53
N SER A 37 4.56 -11.32 4.12
CA SER A 37 4.63 -11.23 5.54
C SER A 37 4.04 -9.91 5.97
N SER A 38 3.09 -9.91 6.88
CA SER A 38 2.49 -8.69 7.33
C SER A 38 3.23 -8.10 8.50
N LYS A 39 4.35 -8.68 8.90
CA LYS A 39 5.08 -8.17 10.02
C LYS A 39 5.64 -6.80 9.71
N PRO A 40 5.36 -5.79 10.50
CA PRO A 40 5.81 -4.44 10.17
C PRO A 40 7.32 -4.30 10.32
N GLY A 41 7.90 -3.44 9.51
CA GLY A 41 9.28 -3.08 9.67
C GLY A 41 9.41 -1.92 10.62
N HIS A 42 10.63 -1.42 10.79
CA HIS A 42 10.85 -0.26 11.62
C HIS A 42 10.36 0.98 10.91
N ILE A 43 9.84 1.93 11.67
CA ILE A 43 9.40 3.20 11.12
C ILE A 43 10.44 4.22 11.45
N ASN A 44 10.97 4.89 10.44
CA ASN A 44 12.02 5.85 10.58
C ASN A 44 11.58 7.25 10.16
N PRO A 45 11.93 8.28 10.90
CA PRO A 45 11.58 9.64 10.51
C PRO A 45 12.40 10.06 9.30
N THR A 46 11.79 10.68 8.33
CA THR A 46 12.50 11.18 7.15
C THR A 46 12.41 12.67 7.05
N GLY A 47 11.42 13.29 7.66
CA GLY A 47 11.22 14.73 7.55
C GLY A 47 10.57 15.16 6.26
N GLU A 48 10.32 14.24 5.31
CA GLU A 48 9.67 14.60 4.05
C GLU A 48 8.17 14.57 4.20
N ASP A 49 7.50 15.63 3.76
CA ASP A 49 6.07 15.76 3.98
C ASP A 49 5.23 14.67 3.34
N LEU A 50 5.70 14.08 2.27
CA LEU A 50 4.91 13.07 1.59
C LEU A 50 5.40 11.66 1.84
N ASP A 51 6.24 11.46 2.84
CA ASP A 51 6.58 10.13 3.28
C ASP A 51 5.58 9.76 4.38
N VAL A 52 4.82 8.71 4.15
CA VAL A 52 3.74 8.34 5.06
C VAL A 52 3.86 6.86 5.39
N ALA A 53 4.08 6.54 6.64
CA ALA A 53 4.22 5.14 7.05
C ALA A 53 2.94 4.63 7.66
N VAL A 54 2.69 3.34 7.48
CA VAL A 54 1.60 2.67 8.13
C VAL A 54 2.12 2.23 9.49
N GLN A 55 1.42 2.59 10.57
CA GLN A 55 1.80 2.15 11.89
C GLN A 55 1.12 0.82 12.14
N GLY A 56 1.88 -0.22 12.33
CA GLY A 56 1.32 -1.53 12.57
C GLY A 56 0.90 -2.21 11.28
N THR A 57 -0.22 -2.88 11.30
CA THR A 57 -0.68 -3.58 10.11
C THR A 57 -1.54 -2.67 9.27
N GLY A 58 -1.64 -2.99 8.02
CA GLY A 58 -2.49 -2.24 7.12
C GLY A 58 -1.83 -1.96 5.79
N PHE A 59 -2.62 -1.48 4.85
CA PHE A 59 -2.17 -1.27 3.50
C PHE A 59 -2.84 -0.07 2.89
N PHE A 60 -2.15 0.53 1.91
CA PHE A 60 -2.72 1.54 1.05
C PHE A 60 -3.33 0.84 -0.17
N TYR A 61 -4.23 1.51 -0.87
CA TYR A 61 -4.74 1.03 -2.14
C TYR A 61 -4.00 1.77 -3.24
N VAL A 62 -3.57 1.06 -4.26
CA VAL A 62 -2.85 1.67 -5.38
C VAL A 62 -3.34 1.10 -6.71
N LYS A 63 -3.10 1.85 -7.77
CA LYS A 63 -3.46 1.43 -9.09
C LYS A 63 -2.25 1.53 -9.99
N ALA A 64 -1.89 0.43 -10.64
CA ALA A 64 -0.78 0.40 -11.57
C ALA A 64 -1.36 0.04 -12.92
N LYS A 65 -1.34 0.96 -13.86
CA LYS A 65 -1.95 0.77 -15.15
C LYS A 65 -3.43 0.45 -14.92
N ASP A 66 -3.87 -0.74 -15.23
CA ASP A 66 -5.25 -1.07 -15.02
C ASP A 66 -5.49 -1.95 -13.82
N ALA A 67 -4.48 -2.27 -13.09
CA ALA A 67 -4.62 -3.20 -11.98
C ALA A 67 -4.70 -2.48 -10.66
N LEU A 68 -5.61 -2.89 -9.81
CA LEU A 68 -5.72 -2.37 -8.47
C LEU A 68 -5.06 -3.35 -7.53
N GLY A 69 -4.47 -2.86 -6.49
CA GLY A 69 -3.85 -3.72 -5.49
C GLY A 69 -3.58 -2.96 -4.23
N LEU A 70 -2.90 -3.62 -3.30
CA LEU A 70 -2.53 -3.04 -2.03
C LEU A 70 -1.02 -2.82 -2.01
N SER A 71 -0.57 -1.93 -1.15
CA SER A 71 0.84 -1.62 -1.04
C SER A 71 1.13 -1.08 0.35
N ARG A 72 2.34 -1.33 0.83
CA ARG A 72 2.78 -0.70 2.07
C ARG A 72 3.71 0.46 1.78
N ARG A 73 3.96 0.75 0.51
CA ARG A 73 4.92 1.75 0.12
C ARG A 73 4.37 3.14 0.36
N GLY A 74 5.06 3.93 1.14
CA GLY A 74 4.58 5.24 1.53
C GLY A 74 5.43 6.40 1.05
N ASP A 75 6.39 6.17 0.15
CA ASP A 75 7.24 7.22 -0.39
C ASP A 75 6.49 7.94 -1.50
N PHE A 76 5.58 8.80 -1.11
CA PHE A 76 4.67 9.43 -2.04
C PHE A 76 5.27 10.67 -2.70
N ASN A 77 4.72 11.02 -3.83
CA ASN A 77 5.03 12.31 -4.47
C ASN A 77 3.85 12.66 -5.37
N VAL A 78 3.86 13.84 -5.94
CA VAL A 78 2.78 14.28 -6.81
C VAL A 78 3.33 14.25 -8.22
N ASN A 79 2.66 13.57 -9.13
CA ASN A 79 3.16 13.45 -10.50
C ASN A 79 2.78 14.67 -11.34
N ALA A 80 3.20 14.66 -12.61
CA ALA A 80 2.96 15.81 -13.48
C ALA A 80 1.48 16.08 -13.70
N SER A 81 0.63 15.09 -13.54
CA SER A 81 -0.80 15.28 -13.69
C SER A 81 -1.47 15.73 -12.41
N GLY A 82 -0.72 15.87 -11.34
CA GLY A 82 -1.28 16.32 -10.07
C GLY A 82 -1.81 15.21 -9.18
N PHE A 83 -1.54 13.96 -9.51
CA PHE A 83 -2.04 12.86 -8.70
C PHE A 83 -1.00 12.41 -7.69
N LEU A 84 -1.47 11.95 -6.55
CA LEU A 84 -0.58 11.38 -5.55
C LEU A 84 -0.16 9.99 -6.03
N VAL A 85 1.14 9.74 -6.09
CA VAL A 85 1.69 8.46 -6.53
C VAL A 85 2.78 8.04 -5.57
N ASN A 86 3.20 6.79 -5.64
CA ASN A 86 4.32 6.34 -4.81
C ASN A 86 5.59 6.23 -5.67
N GLY A 87 6.66 5.82 -5.07
CA GLY A 87 7.94 5.76 -5.75
C GLY A 87 7.99 4.78 -6.91
N ALA A 88 7.06 3.85 -7.00
CA ALA A 88 6.94 2.96 -8.13
C ALA A 88 6.00 3.55 -9.18
N ASN A 89 5.58 4.80 -8.99
CA ASN A 89 4.69 5.49 -9.90
C ASN A 89 3.29 4.85 -9.95
N GLU A 90 2.90 4.19 -8.90
CA GLU A 90 1.54 3.66 -8.79
C GLU A 90 0.67 4.75 -8.18
N ILE A 91 -0.55 4.88 -8.64
CA ILE A 91 -1.45 5.94 -8.17
C ILE A 91 -2.04 5.53 -6.83
N VAL A 92 -1.89 6.39 -5.83
CA VAL A 92 -2.44 6.14 -4.50
C VAL A 92 -3.90 6.54 -4.52
N LEU A 93 -4.77 5.69 -4.01
CA LEU A 93 -6.20 5.91 -4.13
C LEU A 93 -6.81 6.39 -2.82
N SER A 94 -7.91 7.11 -2.95
CA SER A 94 -8.65 7.63 -1.81
C SER A 94 -9.52 6.54 -1.19
N ASP A 95 -10.23 6.89 -0.15
CA ASP A 95 -11.15 5.98 0.49
C ASP A 95 -12.33 5.60 -0.43
N GLY A 96 -12.52 6.32 -1.52
CA GLY A 96 -13.51 5.94 -2.53
C GLY A 96 -12.85 5.23 -3.70
N LEU A 97 -11.58 4.87 -3.56
CA LEU A 97 -10.81 4.18 -4.59
C LEU A 97 -10.67 5.01 -5.87
N GLU A 98 -10.53 6.30 -5.71
CA GLU A 98 -10.30 7.21 -6.82
C GLU A 98 -8.93 7.87 -6.66
N PRO A 99 -8.32 8.31 -7.74
CA PRO A 99 -7.06 9.04 -7.60
C PRO A 99 -7.24 10.30 -6.76
N ILE A 100 -6.21 10.70 -6.05
CA ILE A 100 -6.25 11.88 -5.21
C ILE A 100 -5.50 12.98 -5.93
N THR A 101 -6.16 14.11 -6.17
CA THR A 101 -5.55 15.25 -6.83
C THR A 101 -5.02 16.20 -5.78
N ILE A 102 -3.75 16.54 -5.88
CA ILE A 102 -3.11 17.44 -4.93
C ILE A 102 -2.80 18.74 -5.66
N PRO A 103 -3.42 19.84 -5.28
CA PRO A 103 -3.11 21.10 -5.93
C PRO A 103 -1.76 21.64 -5.45
N PRO A 104 -1.18 22.61 -6.12
CA PRO A 104 0.05 23.20 -5.63
C PRO A 104 -0.16 23.76 -4.24
N TYR A 105 0.78 23.52 -3.34
CA TYR A 105 0.58 23.88 -1.96
C TYR A 105 1.83 24.50 -1.35
N LYS A 106 1.59 25.21 -0.25
CA LYS A 106 2.65 25.78 0.50
C LYS A 106 3.02 24.78 1.60
N SER A 107 2.04 24.11 2.15
CA SER A 107 2.29 23.05 3.13
C SER A 107 1.23 21.97 2.98
N ILE A 108 1.53 20.77 3.43
CA ILE A 108 0.62 19.67 3.33
C ILE A 108 0.73 18.84 4.60
N SER A 109 -0.40 18.44 5.15
CA SER A 109 -0.40 17.57 6.32
C SER A 109 -1.27 16.35 6.05
N VAL A 110 -0.86 15.24 6.58
CA VAL A 110 -1.59 13.98 6.50
C VAL A 110 -1.84 13.55 7.92
N SER A 111 -3.10 13.47 8.29
CA SER A 111 -3.41 13.11 9.67
C SER A 111 -3.38 11.59 9.84
N GLU A 112 -3.48 11.16 11.07
CA GLU A 112 -3.37 9.75 11.38
C GLU A 112 -4.41 8.92 10.70
N ASP A 113 -5.56 9.46 10.39
CA ASP A 113 -6.61 8.73 9.71
C ASP A 113 -6.53 8.81 8.18
N GLY A 114 -5.51 9.49 7.67
CA GLY A 114 -5.33 9.58 6.23
C GLY A 114 -5.90 10.84 5.59
N THR A 115 -6.48 11.75 6.36
CA THR A 115 -7.01 12.98 5.79
C THR A 115 -5.87 13.89 5.35
N ILE A 116 -5.94 14.38 4.14
CA ILE A 116 -4.91 15.26 3.59
C ILE A 116 -5.43 16.67 3.54
N VAL A 117 -4.70 17.58 4.15
CA VAL A 117 -5.06 18.99 4.17
C VAL A 117 -3.89 19.77 3.64
N VAL A 118 -4.15 20.70 2.73
CA VAL A 118 -3.09 21.55 2.19
C VAL A 118 -3.37 23.00 2.50
N GLU A 119 -2.31 23.81 2.51
CA GLU A 119 -2.41 25.23 2.49
C GLU A 119 -2.09 25.57 1.05
N PRO A 120 -3.07 25.99 0.23
CA PRO A 120 -2.81 26.15 -1.20
C PRO A 120 -1.88 27.30 -1.47
N LEU A 121 -1.11 27.22 -2.56
CA LEU A 121 -0.28 28.32 -2.95
C LEU A 121 -1.16 29.44 -3.42
N GLY A 122 -0.80 30.64 -3.07
CA GLY A 122 -1.57 31.78 -3.51
C GLY A 122 -2.80 32.10 -2.70
N ALA A 123 -3.13 31.29 -1.73
CA ALA A 123 -4.28 31.56 -0.89
C ALA A 123 -3.84 32.45 0.26
N GLU A 124 -4.80 33.05 0.95
CA GLU A 124 -4.46 33.86 2.08
C GLU A 124 -3.88 33.01 3.19
N PRO A 125 -2.93 33.54 3.93
CA PRO A 125 -2.30 32.77 5.00
C PRO A 125 -3.34 32.17 5.93
N GLY A 126 -3.16 30.93 6.29
CA GLY A 126 -4.06 30.24 7.17
C GLY A 126 -5.21 29.54 6.47
N THR A 127 -5.36 29.73 5.16
CA THR A 127 -6.40 29.06 4.41
C THR A 127 -6.00 27.59 4.25
N THR A 128 -6.91 26.68 4.55
CA THR A 128 -6.62 25.26 4.35
C THR A 128 -7.71 24.62 3.51
N GLN A 129 -7.35 23.56 2.85
CA GLN A 129 -8.27 22.84 1.99
C GLN A 129 -8.09 21.35 2.23
N ASN A 130 -9.19 20.63 2.46
CA ASN A 130 -9.15 19.19 2.58
C ASN A 130 -9.21 18.64 1.16
N VAL A 131 -8.22 17.86 0.75
CA VAL A 131 -8.15 17.37 -0.62
C VAL A 131 -8.50 15.90 -0.73
N GLY A 132 -8.75 15.22 0.35
CA GLY A 132 -9.16 13.82 0.29
C GLY A 132 -8.64 13.02 1.47
N ILE A 133 -8.96 11.76 1.47
CA ILE A 133 -8.56 10.85 2.51
C ILE A 133 -7.89 9.66 1.83
N ILE A 134 -6.71 9.30 2.27
CA ILE A 134 -6.00 8.17 1.71
C ILE A 134 -6.74 6.89 2.07
N GLY A 135 -7.04 6.06 1.09
CA GLY A 135 -7.74 4.80 1.32
C GLY A 135 -6.84 3.79 1.97
N THR A 136 -7.30 3.13 3.00
CA THR A 136 -6.53 2.14 3.71
C THR A 136 -7.39 0.99 4.17
N THR A 137 -6.77 -0.14 4.46
CA THR A 137 -7.47 -1.29 4.98
C THR A 137 -6.54 -2.11 5.85
N LEU A 138 -7.09 -2.69 6.90
CA LEU A 138 -6.33 -3.63 7.69
C LEU A 138 -6.31 -4.99 7.00
N ALA A 139 -7.17 -5.20 6.01
CA ALA A 139 -7.31 -6.47 5.32
C ALA A 139 -7.49 -7.62 6.31
N SER A 140 -8.31 -7.41 7.33
CA SER A 140 -8.48 -8.40 8.38
C SER A 140 -9.03 -9.70 7.83
N GLY A 141 -8.43 -10.79 8.22
CA GLY A 141 -8.91 -12.09 7.78
C GLY A 141 -8.51 -12.49 6.37
N GLU A 142 -7.78 -11.64 5.68
CA GLU A 142 -7.38 -11.96 4.31
C GLU A 142 -5.96 -12.46 4.26
N GLU A 143 -5.71 -13.38 3.36
CA GLU A 143 -4.35 -13.79 3.09
C GLU A 143 -3.85 -12.96 1.93
N ILE A 144 -2.70 -12.37 2.07
CA ILE A 144 -2.15 -11.44 1.10
C ILE A 144 -0.96 -12.07 0.40
N PHE A 145 -0.86 -11.87 -0.89
CA PHE A 145 0.31 -12.33 -1.63
C PHE A 145 0.79 -11.23 -2.57
N LYS A 146 2.05 -11.29 -2.97
CA LYS A 146 2.59 -10.31 -3.89
C LYS A 146 2.48 -10.88 -5.29
N ASP A 147 1.79 -10.17 -6.16
CA ASP A 147 1.55 -10.65 -7.51
C ASP A 147 2.71 -10.23 -8.41
N LYS A 148 2.70 -10.73 -9.64
CA LYS A 148 3.76 -10.47 -10.57
C LYS A 148 3.87 -9.01 -10.92
N ASP A 149 2.80 -8.25 -10.84
CA ASP A 149 2.84 -6.84 -11.15
C ASP A 149 3.39 -6.02 -9.98
N GLY A 150 3.83 -6.68 -8.92
CA GLY A 150 4.39 -5.97 -7.78
C GLY A 150 3.37 -5.54 -6.76
N LEU A 151 2.10 -5.73 -7.03
CA LEU A 151 1.06 -5.31 -6.11
C LEU A 151 0.69 -6.45 -5.18
N LEU A 152 0.23 -6.08 -3.99
CA LEU A 152 -0.26 -7.08 -3.04
C LEU A 152 -1.74 -7.28 -3.29
N LYS A 153 -2.18 -8.50 -3.23
CA LYS A 153 -3.57 -8.86 -3.51
C LYS A 153 -4.01 -9.93 -2.53
N THR A 154 -5.31 -10.14 -2.46
CA THR A 154 -5.82 -11.19 -1.59
C THR A 154 -5.90 -12.49 -2.39
N ILE A 155 -5.73 -13.59 -1.70
CA ILE A 155 -5.75 -14.87 -2.36
C ILE A 155 -7.09 -15.13 -3.00
N ASN A 156 -8.15 -14.63 -2.43
CA ASN A 156 -9.45 -14.89 -2.99
C ASN A 156 -9.82 -13.99 -4.15
N GLY A 157 -8.92 -13.13 -4.55
CA GLY A 157 -9.12 -12.40 -5.78
C GLY A 157 -9.79 -11.05 -5.69
N GLY A 158 -10.51 -10.76 -4.69
CA GLY A 158 -11.11 -9.46 -4.54
C GLY A 158 -10.32 -8.65 -3.55
N LEU A 159 -10.41 -7.34 -3.59
CA LEU A 159 -9.79 -6.53 -2.57
C LEU A 159 -10.81 -6.22 -1.50
N PRO A 160 -10.39 -6.13 -0.24
CA PRO A 160 -11.32 -5.73 0.79
C PRO A 160 -11.72 -4.27 0.58
N GLU A 161 -12.82 -3.88 1.16
CA GLU A 161 -13.22 -2.49 1.08
C GLU A 161 -12.42 -1.66 2.04
N PRO A 162 -12.19 -0.39 1.76
CA PRO A 162 -11.46 0.45 2.69
C PRO A 162 -12.18 0.49 4.02
N ASP A 163 -11.47 0.19 5.11
CA ASP A 163 -12.07 0.24 6.43
C ASP A 163 -11.58 1.46 7.21
N GLN A 164 -10.55 2.13 6.70
CA GLN A 164 -10.03 3.36 7.27
C GLN A 164 -9.65 3.22 8.74
N GLN A 165 -9.18 2.03 9.12
CA GLN A 165 -8.77 1.79 10.49
C GLN A 165 -7.27 1.75 10.66
N VAL A 166 -6.52 2.01 9.61
CA VAL A 166 -5.07 1.98 9.65
C VAL A 166 -4.59 3.32 10.16
N LEU A 167 -3.60 3.28 11.04
CA LEU A 167 -3.01 4.51 11.54
C LEU A 167 -1.80 4.88 10.70
N LEU A 168 -1.71 6.12 10.29
CA LEU A 168 -0.64 6.60 9.44
C LEU A 168 0.23 7.60 10.19
N MET A 169 1.48 7.71 9.77
CA MET A 169 2.41 8.65 10.38
C MET A 169 3.13 9.39 9.27
N GLN A 170 2.87 10.68 9.15
CA GLN A 170 3.50 11.52 8.14
C GLN A 170 4.96 11.76 8.48
N LYS A 171 5.78 11.99 7.50
CA LYS A 171 7.21 12.29 7.64
C LYS A 171 8.00 11.10 8.13
N HIS A 172 7.49 9.92 7.89
CA HIS A 172 8.15 8.68 8.28
C HIS A 172 8.01 7.65 7.16
N LEU A 173 8.94 6.73 7.10
CA LEU A 173 8.85 5.60 6.18
C LEU A 173 9.16 4.32 6.91
N GLU A 174 8.48 3.28 6.50
CA GLU A 174 8.76 1.97 7.04
C GLU A 174 10.00 1.43 6.33
N GLY A 175 10.96 0.98 7.08
CA GLY A 175 12.12 0.35 6.50
C GLY A 175 11.78 -1.06 6.09
N SER A 176 12.69 -1.67 5.34
CA SER A 176 12.49 -3.01 4.91
C SER A 176 12.58 -3.92 6.11
N ASN A 177 11.65 -4.85 6.24
CA ASN A 177 11.81 -5.82 7.30
C ASN A 177 12.48 -7.05 6.76
N ILE A 178 13.06 -7.01 5.59
CA ILE A 178 13.79 -8.08 5.08
C ILE A 178 15.09 -8.01 5.67
N ASN A 179 15.58 -9.09 6.21
CA ASN A 179 16.78 -9.02 6.80
C ASN A 179 17.80 -9.13 5.87
N ALA A 180 18.38 -8.19 5.70
CA ALA A 180 19.37 -8.21 4.74
C ALA A 180 20.34 -9.23 4.91
N VAL A 181 20.32 -9.74 5.85
CA VAL A 181 21.28 -10.64 5.89
C VAL A 181 20.99 -11.73 5.63
N GLU A 182 20.29 -11.82 5.63
CA GLU A 182 20.13 -12.69 5.34
C GLU A 182 20.22 -12.99 4.77
#